data_71cd543b8ff1d21c56e1b2b65834b817
#
_entry.id   71cd543b8ff1d21c56e1b2b65834b817
#
_cell.length_a   1.000
_cell.length_b   1.000
_cell.length_c   1.000
_cell.angle_alpha   90.00
_cell.angle_beta   90.00
_cell.angle_gamma   90.00
#
_symmetry.space_group_name_H-M   'P 1'
#
loop_
_entity.id
_entity.type
_entity.pdbx_description
1 polymer ?
#
loop_
_entity_poly.entity_id
_entity_poly.type
_entity_poly.pdbx_seq_one_letter_code
_entity_poly.pdbx_strand_id
1 'polypeptide(L)'
;MAKKRLTGNNRTLSDDWEETLRQIRTQTAVDFTMTGEEKARKLRELEADPVAWAKFMFYRYAKYEFAGFQKKAIRRIIGHSDGNWYEVLSWARELAKSTIVMFIVLYLVIVKKNKRCVIMTSATNDGARKLLNQYRAQFEANERLKYFYGNLIGDKWTEDYFTLSTRVSFMAMGWGQSPRGVKMDEVRPDVLLMDDYDTDEECRNPEIVNNKWNWFEQALFFTRSISEALLTVWTGNVIAKDCCISRAGNKARELAAREKPIGNWDIINIRMVDINNPDPQADYQFGTSVWPEKNTEETIDEVLAQVSLASGQKECFNNPVVEGSYFKEIRWGECPPIGKLKYIVSYGDPAPSNTTGKKAKKNSFKANFLMGAIRGNAVCIYRISAACHQRRVRELVLLSAGLRKGKDAAEELHRE
;
A
#
# COMPACT_ATOMS: atom_id res chain seq x y z
N MET A 1 6.99 37.62 29.50
CA MET A 1 7.08 37.01 28.16
C MET A 1 5.72 37.10 27.45
N ALA A 2 5.61 37.87 26.38
CA ALA A 2 4.34 38.10 25.68
C ALA A 2 3.93 36.82 24.92
N LYS A 3 2.75 36.27 25.21
CA LYS A 3 2.14 35.19 24.43
C LYS A 3 1.87 35.69 23.01
N LYS A 4 2.59 35.17 22.02
CA LYS A 4 2.33 35.40 20.60
C LYS A 4 0.88 34.99 20.30
N ARG A 5 0.03 35.92 19.87
CA ARG A 5 -1.34 35.63 19.41
C ARG A 5 -1.23 34.74 18.17
N LEU A 6 -1.72 33.51 18.24
CA LEU A 6 -1.82 32.59 17.11
C LEU A 6 -2.84 33.14 16.09
N THR A 7 -2.53 33.04 14.81
CA THR A 7 -3.47 33.35 13.72
C THR A 7 -4.59 32.31 13.64
N GLY A 8 -5.75 32.62 13.06
CA GLY A 8 -6.93 31.75 13.05
C GLY A 8 -6.68 30.29 12.66
N ASN A 9 -5.89 30.02 11.60
CA ASN A 9 -5.55 28.66 11.16
C ASN A 9 -4.70 27.88 12.19
N ASN A 10 -3.78 28.55 12.88
CA ASN A 10 -2.97 27.88 13.92
C ASN A 10 -3.77 27.60 15.20
N ARG A 11 -4.86 28.32 15.43
CA ARG A 11 -5.77 28.06 16.54
C ARG A 11 -6.59 26.78 16.30
N THR A 12 -7.16 26.62 15.12
CA THR A 12 -7.94 25.43 14.73
C THR A 12 -7.09 24.15 14.77
N LEU A 13 -5.86 24.18 14.25
CA LEU A 13 -4.93 23.04 14.31
C LEU A 13 -4.54 22.67 15.75
N SER A 14 -4.37 23.68 16.63
CA SER A 14 -4.10 23.45 18.05
C SER A 14 -5.30 22.82 18.78
N ASP A 15 -6.51 23.29 18.45
CA ASP A 15 -7.75 22.82 19.06
C ASP A 15 -8.04 21.35 18.63
N ASP A 16 -7.78 21.00 17.37
CA ASP A 16 -7.90 19.63 16.83
C ASP A 16 -6.89 18.67 17.48
N TRP A 17 -5.67 19.15 17.74
CA TRP A 17 -4.64 18.37 18.41
C TRP A 17 -5.04 18.09 19.88
N GLU A 18 -5.42 19.11 20.64
CA GLU A 18 -5.87 18.96 22.03
C GLU A 18 -7.09 18.05 22.15
N GLU A 19 -8.04 18.15 21.21
CA GLU A 19 -9.19 17.25 21.16
C GLU A 19 -8.75 15.80 20.92
N THR A 20 -7.82 15.56 20.00
CA THR A 20 -7.25 14.24 19.74
C THR A 20 -6.60 13.66 21.01
N LEU A 21 -5.79 14.45 21.70
CA LEU A 21 -5.15 14.03 22.95
C LEU A 21 -6.18 13.75 24.06
N ARG A 22 -7.20 14.58 24.16
CA ARG A 22 -8.30 14.39 25.13
C ARG A 22 -9.02 13.07 24.90
N GLN A 23 -9.36 12.78 23.64
CA GLN A 23 -10.02 11.53 23.26
C GLN A 23 -9.17 10.30 23.59
N ILE A 24 -7.87 10.35 23.30
CA ILE A 24 -6.96 9.26 23.64
C ILE A 24 -6.91 9.04 25.17
N ARG A 25 -6.76 10.10 25.96
CA ARG A 25 -6.75 10.02 27.44
C ARG A 25 -8.01 9.35 27.97
N THR A 26 -9.18 9.83 27.54
CA THR A 26 -10.47 9.31 27.98
C THR A 26 -10.64 7.81 27.67
N GLN A 27 -10.21 7.39 26.49
CA GLN A 27 -10.41 6.01 26.02
C GLN A 27 -9.34 5.03 26.50
N THR A 28 -8.22 5.54 27.02
CA THR A 28 -7.13 4.72 27.58
C THR A 28 -7.03 4.84 29.09
N ALA A 29 -8.05 5.36 29.75
CA ALA A 29 -8.12 5.45 31.21
C ALA A 29 -7.83 4.10 31.88
N VAL A 30 -7.11 4.10 32.96
CA VAL A 30 -6.67 2.91 33.72
C VAL A 30 -7.29 2.94 35.10
N ASP A 31 -7.69 1.78 35.56
CA ASP A 31 -7.96 1.59 36.98
C ASP A 31 -6.61 1.44 37.73
N PHE A 32 -6.29 2.42 38.56
CA PHE A 32 -5.03 2.48 39.28
C PHE A 32 -5.03 1.65 40.60
N THR A 33 -5.98 0.76 40.79
CA THR A 33 -6.09 -0.07 42.00
C THR A 33 -5.16 -1.29 42.00
N MET A 34 -4.48 -1.59 40.89
CA MET A 34 -3.55 -2.73 40.81
C MET A 34 -2.35 -2.56 41.77
N THR A 35 -2.04 -3.60 42.51
CA THR A 35 -0.77 -3.69 43.24
C THR A 35 0.42 -3.76 42.27
N GLY A 36 1.63 -3.52 42.79
CA GLY A 36 2.84 -3.61 41.98
C GLY A 36 3.07 -5.01 41.33
N GLU A 37 2.73 -6.05 42.08
CA GLU A 37 2.84 -7.43 41.63
C GLU A 37 1.80 -7.77 40.51
N GLU A 38 0.56 -7.36 40.70
CA GLU A 38 -0.50 -7.52 39.71
C GLU A 38 -0.18 -6.79 38.41
N LYS A 39 0.31 -5.55 38.51
CA LYS A 39 0.75 -4.76 37.39
C LYS A 39 1.88 -5.47 36.63
N ALA A 40 2.89 -5.96 37.32
CA ALA A 40 4.02 -6.65 36.71
C ALA A 40 3.59 -7.98 36.06
N ARG A 41 2.69 -8.73 36.67
CA ARG A 41 2.11 -9.94 36.09
C ARG A 41 1.32 -9.64 34.82
N LYS A 42 0.41 -8.65 34.88
CA LYS A 42 -0.39 -8.22 33.74
C LYS A 42 0.48 -7.76 32.57
N LEU A 43 1.53 -7.00 32.86
CA LEU A 43 2.46 -6.53 31.84
C LEU A 43 3.16 -7.70 31.13
N ARG A 44 3.69 -8.68 31.89
CA ARG A 44 4.32 -9.88 31.30
C ARG A 44 3.36 -10.68 30.41
N GLU A 45 2.11 -10.85 30.84
CA GLU A 45 1.09 -11.53 30.04
C GLU A 45 0.82 -10.81 28.72
N LEU A 46 0.72 -9.47 28.76
CA LEU A 46 0.50 -8.65 27.56
C LEU A 46 1.71 -8.67 26.62
N GLU A 47 2.91 -8.54 27.17
CA GLU A 47 4.14 -8.52 26.37
C GLU A 47 4.44 -9.87 25.70
N ALA A 48 3.89 -10.97 26.21
CA ALA A 48 4.03 -12.29 25.62
C ALA A 48 3.25 -12.48 24.30
N ASP A 49 2.15 -11.72 24.09
CA ASP A 49 1.39 -11.74 22.83
C ASP A 49 1.23 -10.30 22.27
N PRO A 50 1.91 -9.98 21.16
CA PRO A 50 1.85 -8.65 20.57
C PRO A 50 0.44 -8.24 20.12
N VAL A 51 -0.43 -9.19 19.79
CA VAL A 51 -1.82 -8.92 19.43
C VAL A 51 -2.63 -8.50 20.67
N ALA A 52 -2.48 -9.23 21.77
CA ALA A 52 -3.11 -8.89 23.05
C ALA A 52 -2.61 -7.56 23.58
N TRP A 53 -1.30 -7.31 23.48
CA TRP A 53 -0.68 -6.05 23.87
C TRP A 53 -1.26 -4.87 23.07
N ALA A 54 -1.31 -4.99 21.74
CA ALA A 54 -1.87 -3.95 20.88
C ALA A 54 -3.34 -3.66 21.20
N LYS A 55 -4.15 -4.72 21.36
CA LYS A 55 -5.57 -4.60 21.70
C LYS A 55 -5.78 -3.92 23.05
N PHE A 56 -4.95 -4.22 24.01
CA PHE A 56 -5.05 -3.62 25.35
C PHE A 56 -4.53 -2.17 25.36
N MET A 57 -3.33 -1.90 24.84
CA MET A 57 -2.72 -0.57 24.90
C MET A 57 -3.45 0.45 24.01
N PHE A 58 -4.02 0.03 22.88
CA PHE A 58 -4.64 0.91 21.90
C PHE A 58 -6.13 0.62 21.72
N TYR A 59 -6.86 0.45 22.82
CA TYR A 59 -8.28 0.09 22.85
C TYR A 59 -9.16 0.95 21.91
N ARG A 60 -8.85 2.24 21.76
CA ARG A 60 -9.54 3.13 20.81
C ARG A 60 -9.55 2.60 19.39
N TYR A 61 -8.41 2.11 18.94
CA TYR A 61 -8.21 1.60 17.58
C TYR A 61 -8.61 0.12 17.44
N ALA A 62 -8.69 -0.58 18.55
CA ALA A 62 -9.06 -1.99 18.63
C ALA A 62 -10.54 -2.18 19.03
N LYS A 63 -11.43 -1.26 18.59
CA LYS A 63 -12.88 -1.32 18.83
C LYS A 63 -13.48 -2.61 18.29
N TYR A 64 -13.00 -3.05 17.12
CA TYR A 64 -13.39 -4.31 16.51
C TYR A 64 -12.33 -5.37 16.77
N GLU A 65 -12.74 -6.65 16.79
CA GLU A 65 -11.79 -7.76 16.86
C GLU A 65 -10.85 -7.72 15.65
N PHE A 66 -9.56 -7.99 15.85
CA PHE A 66 -8.60 -8.02 14.75
C PHE A 66 -8.88 -9.21 13.83
N ALA A 67 -8.98 -8.95 12.55
CA ALA A 67 -9.11 -9.98 11.53
C ALA A 67 -7.88 -10.89 11.47
N GLY A 68 -8.05 -12.09 10.93
CA GLY A 68 -6.98 -13.09 10.83
C GLY A 68 -5.74 -12.58 10.10
N PHE A 69 -5.90 -11.80 9.01
CA PHE A 69 -4.79 -11.24 8.25
C PHE A 69 -4.00 -10.18 9.05
N GLN A 70 -4.67 -9.37 9.87
CA GLN A 70 -4.03 -8.38 10.74
C GLN A 70 -3.19 -9.06 11.83
N LYS A 71 -3.75 -10.06 12.52
CA LYS A 71 -3.03 -10.88 13.51
C LYS A 71 -1.81 -11.55 12.91
N LYS A 72 -1.94 -12.06 11.67
CA LYS A 72 -0.87 -12.70 10.92
C LYS A 72 0.26 -11.73 10.58
N ALA A 73 -0.08 -10.53 10.11
CA ALA A 73 0.91 -9.48 9.80
C ALA A 73 1.66 -9.02 11.05
N ILE A 74 0.96 -8.77 12.17
CA ILE A 74 1.57 -8.40 13.45
C ILE A 74 2.63 -9.44 13.85
N ARG A 75 2.26 -10.71 13.91
CA ARG A 75 3.17 -11.78 14.34
C ARG A 75 4.33 -11.98 13.37
N ARG A 76 4.08 -11.91 12.06
CA ARG A 76 5.11 -12.06 11.01
C ARG A 76 6.17 -10.96 11.11
N ILE A 77 5.77 -9.69 11.09
CA ILE A 77 6.71 -8.57 11.08
C ILE A 77 7.52 -8.53 12.38
N ILE A 78 6.88 -8.73 13.53
CA ILE A 78 7.56 -8.77 14.82
C ILE A 78 8.50 -9.97 14.91
N GLY A 79 8.11 -11.13 14.40
CA GLY A 79 8.93 -12.34 14.37
C GLY A 79 10.20 -12.22 13.54
N HIS A 80 10.19 -11.41 12.47
CA HIS A 80 11.35 -11.19 11.61
C HIS A 80 12.16 -9.93 11.92
N SER A 81 11.76 -9.16 12.95
CA SER A 81 12.35 -7.84 13.24
C SER A 81 13.81 -7.87 13.72
N ASP A 82 14.32 -9.01 14.15
CA ASP A 82 15.73 -9.17 14.56
C ASP A 82 16.68 -9.30 13.37
N GLY A 83 16.16 -9.58 12.18
CA GLY A 83 16.90 -9.64 10.92
C GLY A 83 16.47 -8.54 9.94
N ASN A 84 17.09 -8.57 8.75
CA ASN A 84 16.59 -7.75 7.64
C ASN A 84 15.23 -8.28 7.19
N TRP A 85 14.24 -7.39 7.12
CA TRP A 85 12.91 -7.75 6.65
C TRP A 85 12.30 -6.65 5.79
N TYR A 86 11.69 -7.03 4.68
CA TYR A 86 11.05 -6.14 3.72
C TYR A 86 9.57 -6.52 3.58
N GLU A 87 8.70 -5.76 4.21
CA GLU A 87 7.25 -6.02 4.22
C GLU A 87 6.50 -5.03 3.34
N VAL A 88 5.55 -5.51 2.56
CA VAL A 88 4.64 -4.68 1.77
C VAL A 88 3.20 -5.07 2.07
N LEU A 89 2.43 -4.12 2.56
CA LEU A 89 1.03 -4.29 2.92
C LEU A 89 0.15 -3.49 1.95
N SER A 90 -0.23 -4.12 0.84
CA SER A 90 -1.19 -3.57 -0.11
C SER A 90 -2.61 -4.00 0.30
N TRP A 91 -3.08 -3.42 1.39
CA TRP A 91 -4.42 -3.69 1.89
C TRP A 91 -5.40 -2.64 1.39
N ALA A 92 -6.62 -3.05 1.06
CA ALA A 92 -7.71 -2.15 0.69
C ALA A 92 -7.92 -1.04 1.72
N ARG A 93 -8.60 0.03 1.32
CA ARG A 93 -9.04 1.06 2.27
C ARG A 93 -9.86 0.42 3.40
N GLU A 94 -9.88 1.07 4.56
CA GLU A 94 -10.61 0.67 5.77
C GLU A 94 -10.10 -0.62 6.45
N LEU A 95 -9.02 -1.25 5.96
CA LEU A 95 -8.42 -2.43 6.58
C LEU A 95 -7.35 -2.12 7.64
N ALA A 96 -7.22 -0.84 8.04
CA ALA A 96 -6.40 -0.34 9.15
C ALA A 96 -4.88 -0.59 9.03
N LYS A 97 -4.32 -0.63 7.79
CA LYS A 97 -2.90 -0.92 7.55
C LYS A 97 -1.94 -0.03 8.35
N SER A 98 -2.06 1.31 8.26
CA SER A 98 -1.18 2.25 8.98
C SER A 98 -1.30 2.11 10.50
N THR A 99 -2.51 1.83 11.01
CA THR A 99 -2.76 1.59 12.45
C THR A 99 -2.08 0.31 12.93
N ILE A 100 -2.18 -0.77 12.18
CA ILE A 100 -1.52 -2.05 12.51
C ILE A 100 0.00 -1.88 12.52
N VAL A 101 0.56 -1.17 11.54
CA VAL A 101 2.00 -0.88 11.50
C VAL A 101 2.42 0.01 12.68
N MET A 102 1.59 0.97 13.09
CA MET A 102 1.85 1.74 14.31
C MET A 102 1.99 0.83 15.55
N PHE A 103 1.08 -0.13 15.73
CA PHE A 103 1.19 -1.07 16.86
C PHE A 103 2.47 -1.90 16.80
N ILE A 104 2.82 -2.37 15.61
CA ILE A 104 4.05 -3.16 15.40
C ILE A 104 5.28 -2.33 15.78
N VAL A 105 5.41 -1.12 15.23
CA VAL A 105 6.58 -0.26 15.50
C VAL A 105 6.65 0.09 17.00
N LEU A 106 5.53 0.44 17.65
CA LEU A 106 5.49 0.73 19.07
C LEU A 106 5.86 -0.49 19.91
N TYR A 107 5.41 -1.69 19.55
CA TYR A 107 5.83 -2.91 20.22
C TYR A 107 7.34 -3.17 20.08
N LEU A 108 7.90 -2.95 18.90
CA LEU A 108 9.33 -3.14 18.65
C LEU A 108 10.20 -2.18 19.45
N VAL A 109 9.78 -0.93 19.61
CA VAL A 109 10.58 0.08 20.35
C VAL A 109 10.35 0.05 21.87
N ILE A 110 9.17 -0.33 22.33
CA ILE A 110 8.82 -0.32 23.76
C ILE A 110 9.08 -1.68 24.41
N VAL A 111 8.64 -2.77 23.78
CA VAL A 111 8.67 -4.13 24.36
C VAL A 111 9.94 -4.87 23.96
N LYS A 112 10.13 -5.08 22.64
CA LYS A 112 11.33 -5.79 22.15
C LYS A 112 12.61 -4.97 22.29
N LYS A 113 12.52 -3.66 22.21
CA LYS A 113 13.66 -2.71 22.33
C LYS A 113 14.77 -2.98 21.32
N ASN A 114 14.41 -3.58 20.17
CA ASN A 114 15.34 -3.96 19.11
C ASN A 114 15.37 -2.99 17.94
N LYS A 115 14.59 -1.90 18.01
CA LYS A 115 14.54 -0.81 17.02
C LYS A 115 14.69 0.53 17.74
N ARG A 116 15.51 1.45 17.15
CA ARG A 116 15.90 2.71 17.81
C ARG A 116 15.81 3.95 16.92
N CYS A 117 15.77 3.82 15.61
CA CYS A 117 15.73 4.96 14.71
C CYS A 117 14.73 4.70 13.58
N VAL A 118 13.57 5.33 13.69
CA VAL A 118 12.42 5.16 12.78
C VAL A 118 12.32 6.37 11.85
N ILE A 119 12.42 6.16 10.54
CA ILE A 119 12.08 7.17 9.53
C ILE A 119 10.71 6.82 8.94
N MET A 120 9.83 7.80 8.90
CA MET A 120 8.51 7.72 8.29
C MET A 120 8.44 8.65 7.10
N THR A 121 8.00 8.13 5.95
CA THR A 121 7.86 8.92 4.74
C THR A 121 6.51 8.67 4.05
N SER A 122 6.03 9.67 3.34
CA SER A 122 4.79 9.66 2.60
C SER A 122 4.97 10.43 1.28
N ALA A 123 3.92 10.51 0.47
CA ALA A 123 3.92 11.31 -0.77
C ALA A 123 4.31 12.78 -0.53
N THR A 124 3.98 13.33 0.63
CA THR A 124 4.31 14.71 1.00
C THR A 124 4.93 14.77 2.39
N ASN A 125 5.63 15.87 2.69
CA ASN A 125 6.15 16.11 4.04
C ASN A 125 5.01 16.22 5.07
N ASP A 126 3.91 16.88 4.72
CA ASP A 126 2.75 17.01 5.59
C ASP A 126 2.07 15.65 5.86
N GLY A 127 2.05 14.76 4.86
CA GLY A 127 1.61 13.38 5.03
C GLY A 127 2.48 12.62 6.03
N ALA A 128 3.80 12.73 5.91
CA ALA A 128 4.75 12.12 6.82
C ALA A 128 4.63 12.68 8.26
N ARG A 129 4.43 14.01 8.42
CA ARG A 129 4.15 14.62 9.73
C ARG A 129 2.86 14.13 10.35
N LYS A 130 1.78 14.04 9.57
CA LYS A 130 0.50 13.49 10.04
C LYS A 130 0.64 12.06 10.53
N LEU A 131 1.41 11.24 9.80
CA LEU A 131 1.73 9.88 10.22
C LEU A 131 2.50 9.89 11.55
N LEU A 132 3.57 10.68 11.64
CA LEU A 132 4.40 10.81 12.85
C LEU A 132 3.59 11.28 14.06
N ASN A 133 2.67 12.22 13.88
CA ASN A 133 1.82 12.75 14.92
C ASN A 133 0.90 11.69 15.55
N GLN A 134 0.49 10.67 14.80
CA GLN A 134 -0.28 9.55 15.37
C GLN A 134 0.54 8.80 16.45
N TYR A 135 1.83 8.61 16.22
CA TYR A 135 2.73 7.98 17.21
C TYR A 135 2.99 8.92 18.37
N ARG A 136 3.28 10.19 18.10
CA ARG A 136 3.52 11.21 19.12
C ARG A 136 2.35 11.34 20.09
N ALA A 137 1.12 11.34 19.58
CA ALA A 137 -0.09 11.39 20.36
C ALA A 137 -0.23 10.22 21.36
N GLN A 138 0.23 9.02 20.99
CA GLN A 138 0.21 7.88 21.91
C GLN A 138 1.12 8.10 23.12
N PHE A 139 2.32 8.62 22.90
CA PHE A 139 3.23 8.93 24.02
C PHE A 139 2.75 10.09 24.88
N GLU A 140 2.07 11.10 24.27
CA GLU A 140 1.54 12.26 24.97
C GLU A 140 0.26 11.98 25.77
N ALA A 141 -0.59 11.07 25.31
CA ALA A 141 -1.95 10.98 25.84
C ALA A 141 -2.42 9.57 26.21
N ASN A 142 -1.71 8.52 25.82
CA ASN A 142 -2.14 7.15 26.14
C ASN A 142 -1.80 6.82 27.60
N GLU A 143 -2.82 6.84 28.45
CA GLU A 143 -2.66 6.61 29.89
C GLU A 143 -2.23 5.17 30.23
N ARG A 144 -2.60 4.16 29.39
CA ARG A 144 -2.14 2.78 29.57
C ARG A 144 -0.65 2.65 29.31
N LEU A 145 -0.13 3.27 28.25
CA LEU A 145 1.30 3.30 27.99
C LEU A 145 2.05 3.97 29.15
N LYS A 146 1.58 5.13 29.61
CA LYS A 146 2.20 5.83 30.73
C LYS A 146 2.15 5.03 32.02
N TYR A 147 1.03 4.38 32.30
CA TYR A 147 0.87 3.57 33.49
C TYR A 147 1.85 2.41 33.54
N PHE A 148 1.98 1.66 32.44
CA PHE A 148 2.80 0.46 32.40
C PHE A 148 4.29 0.74 32.14
N TYR A 149 4.63 1.74 31.34
CA TYR A 149 6.01 2.02 30.90
C TYR A 149 6.57 3.36 31.43
N GLY A 150 5.79 4.14 32.13
CA GLY A 150 6.19 5.47 32.60
C GLY A 150 6.14 6.54 31.52
N ASN A 151 6.69 7.70 31.82
CA ASN A 151 6.81 8.78 30.84
C ASN A 151 7.98 8.50 29.88
N LEU A 152 7.64 8.26 28.61
CA LEU A 152 8.61 7.96 27.57
C LEU A 152 9.01 9.19 26.74
N ILE A 153 8.49 10.38 27.03
CA ILE A 153 8.82 11.61 26.29
C ILE A 153 10.29 11.99 26.58
N GLY A 154 11.05 12.20 25.53
CA GLY A 154 12.47 12.61 25.59
C GLY A 154 12.65 14.12 25.39
N ASP A 155 13.90 14.55 25.22
CA ASP A 155 14.30 15.98 25.23
C ASP A 155 13.88 16.72 23.96
N LYS A 156 13.79 16.03 22.82
CA LYS A 156 13.39 16.63 21.52
C LYS A 156 11.98 16.20 21.19
N TRP A 157 11.09 17.19 20.99
CA TRP A 157 9.67 16.92 20.80
C TRP A 157 9.04 17.92 19.82
N THR A 158 9.19 17.66 18.52
CA THR A 158 8.67 18.52 17.44
C THR A 158 7.73 17.74 16.52
N GLU A 159 7.12 18.42 15.54
CA GLU A 159 6.21 17.78 14.57
C GLU A 159 6.94 16.91 13.54
N ASP A 160 8.21 17.23 13.25
CA ASP A 160 9.02 16.48 12.27
C ASP A 160 9.91 15.43 12.92
N TYR A 161 10.16 15.59 14.23
CA TYR A 161 11.14 14.80 14.94
C TYR A 161 10.89 14.77 16.42
N PHE A 162 10.90 13.60 17.01
CA PHE A 162 10.90 13.45 18.47
C PHE A 162 11.77 12.28 18.94
N THR A 163 12.19 12.35 20.20
CA THR A 163 12.94 11.30 20.86
C THR A 163 12.19 10.78 22.07
N LEU A 164 12.40 9.50 22.38
CA LEU A 164 11.94 8.92 23.64
C LEU A 164 13.07 9.01 24.69
N SER A 165 12.70 8.99 25.96
CA SER A 165 13.64 8.92 27.10
C SER A 165 14.53 7.67 27.04
N THR A 166 14.13 6.64 26.29
CA THR A 166 14.89 5.43 25.98
C THR A 166 15.88 5.58 24.82
N ARG A 167 16.09 6.82 24.33
CA ARG A 167 16.94 7.15 23.18
C ARG A 167 16.48 6.57 21.84
N VAL A 168 15.19 6.24 21.72
CA VAL A 168 14.57 5.94 20.43
C VAL A 168 14.19 7.24 19.76
N SER A 169 14.40 7.33 18.46
CA SER A 169 14.09 8.52 17.64
C SER A 169 13.10 8.20 16.54
N PHE A 170 12.24 9.17 16.26
CA PHE A 170 11.27 9.14 15.19
C PHE A 170 11.37 10.40 14.35
N MET A 171 11.38 10.25 13.03
CA MET A 171 11.50 11.35 12.09
C MET A 171 10.50 11.21 10.95
N ALA A 172 9.84 12.31 10.60
CA ALA A 172 9.04 12.45 9.40
C ALA A 172 9.87 13.07 8.28
N MET A 173 9.74 12.54 7.07
CA MET A 173 10.46 13.02 5.89
C MET A 173 9.59 12.83 4.64
N GLY A 174 9.35 13.91 3.89
CA GLY A 174 8.75 13.82 2.56
C GLY A 174 9.74 13.29 1.53
N TRP A 175 9.24 12.68 0.44
CA TRP A 175 10.11 12.28 -0.64
C TRP A 175 10.83 13.50 -1.26
N GLY A 176 12.03 13.29 -1.79
CA GLY A 176 12.86 14.37 -2.38
C GLY A 176 13.67 15.19 -1.36
N GLN A 177 13.39 15.10 -0.07
CA GLN A 177 14.25 15.70 0.95
C GLN A 177 15.58 14.92 1.06
N SER A 178 16.65 15.60 1.50
CA SER A 178 17.95 14.93 1.65
C SER A 178 17.99 14.12 2.95
N PRO A 179 17.98 12.78 2.89
CA PRO A 179 18.12 11.96 4.09
C PRO A 179 19.58 11.77 4.50
N ARG A 180 20.53 12.34 3.73
CA ARG A 180 21.95 12.20 4.01
C ARG A 180 22.34 12.95 5.28
N GLY A 181 23.09 12.28 6.14
CA GLY A 181 23.54 12.88 7.41
C GLY A 181 22.57 12.73 8.56
N VAL A 182 21.42 12.05 8.36
CA VAL A 182 20.52 11.69 9.46
C VAL A 182 21.25 10.68 10.35
N LYS A 183 21.85 11.19 11.39
CA LYS A 183 22.37 10.42 12.52
C LYS A 183 21.64 10.89 13.77
N MET A 184 21.11 9.95 14.50
CA MET A 184 20.44 10.19 15.75
C MET A 184 21.27 9.53 16.85
N ASP A 185 22.00 10.34 17.62
CA ASP A 185 22.88 9.84 18.69
C ASP A 185 23.75 8.64 18.27
N GLU A 186 24.40 8.75 17.09
CA GLU A 186 25.22 7.70 16.46
C GLU A 186 24.45 6.49 15.89
N VAL A 187 23.14 6.38 16.09
CA VAL A 187 22.31 5.31 15.57
C VAL A 187 21.84 5.67 14.15
N ARG A 188 22.02 4.76 13.20
CA ARG A 188 21.47 4.86 11.86
C ARG A 188 20.05 4.30 11.82
N PRO A 189 19.23 4.72 10.85
CA PRO A 189 17.87 4.18 10.67
C PRO A 189 17.84 2.66 10.60
N ASP A 190 17.01 2.06 11.43
CA ASP A 190 16.77 0.62 11.53
C ASP A 190 15.31 0.25 11.24
N VAL A 191 14.43 1.27 11.07
CA VAL A 191 13.08 1.13 10.51
C VAL A 191 12.84 2.21 9.46
N LEU A 192 12.45 1.79 8.26
CA LEU A 192 11.96 2.66 7.20
C LEU A 192 10.48 2.33 6.95
N LEU A 193 9.60 3.31 7.16
CA LEU A 193 8.17 3.19 6.93
C LEU A 193 7.74 4.15 5.82
N MET A 194 7.21 3.58 4.73
CA MET A 194 6.60 4.30 3.63
C MET A 194 5.09 4.09 3.69
N ASP A 195 4.33 5.17 3.95
CA ASP A 195 2.87 5.11 4.05
C ASP A 195 2.21 6.06 3.07
N ASP A 196 1.26 5.54 2.28
CA ASP A 196 0.57 6.26 1.19
C ASP A 196 1.58 7.11 0.37
N TYR A 197 2.63 6.44 -0.13
CA TYR A 197 3.78 7.07 -0.78
C TYR A 197 3.49 7.52 -2.20
N ASP A 198 2.50 6.90 -2.86
CA ASP A 198 2.08 7.20 -4.22
C ASP A 198 0.83 8.08 -4.24
N THR A 199 0.71 8.97 -5.23
CA THR A 199 -0.52 9.71 -5.55
C THR A 199 -0.97 9.41 -6.98
N ASP A 200 -2.27 9.54 -7.24
CA ASP A 200 -2.84 9.32 -8.59
C ASP A 200 -2.22 10.24 -9.65
N GLU A 201 -1.94 11.49 -9.28
CA GLU A 201 -1.35 12.47 -10.19
C GLU A 201 0.08 12.08 -10.56
N GLU A 202 0.89 11.73 -9.58
CA GLU A 202 2.29 11.33 -9.80
C GLU A 202 2.40 10.04 -10.60
N CYS A 203 1.50 9.07 -10.37
CA CYS A 203 1.50 7.79 -11.09
C CYS A 203 1.15 7.90 -12.57
N ARG A 204 0.58 9.03 -13.02
CA ARG A 204 0.36 9.32 -14.45
C ARG A 204 1.66 9.66 -15.17
N ASN A 205 2.71 10.04 -14.44
CA ASN A 205 4.01 10.39 -14.99
C ASN A 205 5.07 9.35 -14.59
N PRO A 206 5.48 8.45 -15.52
CA PRO A 206 6.49 7.43 -15.23
C PRO A 206 7.85 7.99 -14.78
N GLU A 207 8.18 9.23 -15.17
CA GLU A 207 9.42 9.88 -14.75
C GLU A 207 9.38 10.23 -13.26
N ILE A 208 8.23 10.72 -12.76
CA ILE A 208 8.05 11.00 -11.33
C ILE A 208 8.13 9.71 -10.53
N VAL A 209 7.45 8.64 -10.96
CA VAL A 209 7.53 7.31 -10.31
C VAL A 209 8.97 6.80 -10.25
N ASN A 210 9.72 6.94 -11.37
CA ASN A 210 11.13 6.58 -11.40
C ASN A 210 11.98 7.40 -10.44
N ASN A 211 11.76 8.71 -10.36
CA ASN A 211 12.50 9.60 -9.47
C ASN A 211 12.21 9.29 -7.99
N LYS A 212 10.95 9.02 -7.63
CA LYS A 212 10.55 8.59 -6.28
C LYS A 212 11.19 7.26 -5.90
N TRP A 213 11.14 6.29 -6.80
CA TRP A 213 11.76 4.98 -6.59
C TRP A 213 13.28 5.09 -6.42
N ASN A 214 13.95 5.86 -7.27
CA ASN A 214 15.38 6.10 -7.19
C ASN A 214 15.76 6.83 -5.88
N TRP A 215 14.96 7.80 -5.45
CA TRP A 215 15.18 8.47 -4.17
C TRP A 215 15.09 7.48 -3.00
N PHE A 216 14.10 6.60 -3.00
CA PHE A 216 14.03 5.53 -2.00
C PHE A 216 15.27 4.63 -2.03
N GLU A 217 15.62 4.07 -3.20
CA GLU A 217 16.72 3.11 -3.29
C GLU A 217 18.09 3.73 -3.05
N GLN A 218 18.36 4.93 -3.62
CA GLN A 218 19.71 5.50 -3.63
C GLN A 218 19.96 6.47 -2.47
N ALA A 219 18.92 7.10 -1.92
CA ALA A 219 19.08 8.07 -0.86
C ALA A 219 18.59 7.51 0.48
N LEU A 220 17.32 7.16 0.59
CA LEU A 220 16.71 6.76 1.86
C LEU A 220 17.21 5.39 2.35
N PHE A 221 17.21 4.38 1.49
CA PHE A 221 17.61 3.02 1.87
C PHE A 221 19.07 2.94 2.38
N PHE A 222 19.96 3.73 1.82
CA PHE A 222 21.37 3.78 2.25
C PHE A 222 21.66 4.67 3.45
N THR A 223 20.63 5.21 4.11
CA THR A 223 20.82 5.84 5.44
C THR A 223 21.10 4.81 6.53
N ARG A 224 20.70 3.55 6.31
CA ARG A 224 20.88 2.43 7.24
C ARG A 224 22.35 2.11 7.55
N SER A 225 22.59 1.39 8.63
CA SER A 225 23.82 0.65 8.82
C SER A 225 23.80 -0.64 7.97
N ILE A 226 24.92 -0.97 7.32
CA ILE A 226 25.03 -2.23 6.55
C ILE A 226 25.13 -3.45 7.48
N SER A 227 25.73 -3.28 8.65
CA SER A 227 25.97 -4.33 9.65
C SER A 227 24.77 -4.61 10.57
N GLU A 228 23.75 -3.74 10.57
CA GLU A 228 22.61 -3.86 11.45
C GLU A 228 21.32 -4.25 10.69
N ALA A 229 20.40 -4.90 11.40
CA ALA A 229 19.13 -5.34 10.85
C ALA A 229 18.21 -4.16 10.52
N LEU A 230 17.71 -4.10 9.29
CA LEU A 230 16.75 -3.11 8.82
C LEU A 230 15.36 -3.74 8.62
N LEU A 231 14.36 -3.10 9.20
CA LEU A 231 12.96 -3.34 8.88
C LEU A 231 12.47 -2.28 7.88
N THR A 232 12.08 -2.71 6.69
CA THR A 232 11.45 -1.85 5.67
C THR A 232 9.99 -2.22 5.55
N VAL A 233 9.08 -1.27 5.74
CA VAL A 233 7.63 -1.49 5.65
C VAL A 233 7.01 -0.50 4.67
N TRP A 234 6.29 -1.02 3.71
CA TRP A 234 5.46 -0.26 2.78
C TRP A 234 3.99 -0.50 3.06
N THR A 235 3.22 0.57 3.14
CA THR A 235 1.76 0.51 3.28
C THR A 235 1.10 1.40 2.24
N GLY A 236 0.06 0.92 1.60
CA GLY A 236 -0.69 1.67 0.60
C GLY A 236 -1.56 0.76 -0.26
N ASN A 237 -2.40 1.37 -1.09
CA ASN A 237 -3.16 0.66 -2.12
C ASN A 237 -2.33 0.60 -3.42
N VAL A 238 -2.57 -0.43 -4.23
CA VAL A 238 -2.07 -0.46 -5.60
C VAL A 238 -2.96 0.43 -6.46
N ILE A 239 -2.55 1.70 -6.62
CA ILE A 239 -3.34 2.72 -7.33
C ILE A 239 -3.04 2.82 -8.81
N ALA A 240 -1.91 2.27 -9.27
CA ALA A 240 -1.51 2.18 -10.67
C ALA A 240 -0.71 0.90 -10.92
N LYS A 241 -0.68 0.44 -12.17
CA LYS A 241 0.13 -0.75 -12.55
C LYS A 241 1.62 -0.53 -12.31
N ASP A 242 2.12 0.68 -12.59
CA ASP A 242 3.49 1.10 -12.26
C ASP A 242 3.41 2.24 -11.25
N CYS A 243 3.58 1.92 -9.99
CA CYS A 243 3.67 2.84 -8.85
C CYS A 243 4.71 2.29 -7.86
N CYS A 244 5.16 3.09 -6.91
CA CYS A 244 6.22 2.68 -5.99
C CYS A 244 5.83 1.47 -5.15
N ILE A 245 4.58 1.38 -4.68
CA ILE A 245 4.14 0.22 -3.90
C ILE A 245 4.11 -1.07 -4.73
N SER A 246 3.77 -1.02 -6.03
CA SER A 246 3.84 -2.16 -6.92
C SER A 246 5.28 -2.63 -7.15
N ARG A 247 6.22 -1.68 -7.30
CA ARG A 247 7.65 -1.97 -7.40
C ARG A 247 8.19 -2.57 -6.11
N ALA A 248 7.80 -2.01 -4.96
CA ALA A 248 8.13 -2.55 -3.64
C ALA A 248 7.60 -3.98 -3.46
N GLY A 249 6.36 -4.23 -3.89
CA GLY A 249 5.75 -5.56 -3.86
C GLY A 249 6.51 -6.57 -4.72
N ASN A 250 6.89 -6.19 -5.94
CA ASN A 250 7.70 -7.05 -6.80
C ASN A 250 9.07 -7.34 -6.17
N LYS A 251 9.69 -6.32 -5.54
CA LYS A 251 10.94 -6.51 -4.79
C LYS A 251 10.75 -7.46 -3.60
N ALA A 252 9.66 -7.32 -2.86
CA ALA A 252 9.34 -8.22 -1.76
C ALA A 252 9.16 -9.68 -2.22
N ARG A 253 8.54 -9.92 -3.41
CA ARG A 253 8.45 -11.26 -4.01
C ARG A 253 9.80 -11.84 -4.36
N GLU A 254 10.71 -11.04 -4.95
CA GLU A 254 12.08 -11.48 -5.22
C GLU A 254 12.82 -11.88 -3.91
N LEU A 255 12.62 -11.09 -2.85
CA LEU A 255 13.21 -11.34 -1.54
C LEU A 255 12.60 -12.54 -0.83
N ALA A 256 11.31 -12.81 -1.04
CA ALA A 256 10.60 -13.97 -0.52
C ALA A 256 11.02 -15.28 -1.22
N ALA A 257 11.44 -15.20 -2.49
CA ALA A 257 11.86 -16.36 -3.28
C ALA A 257 13.30 -16.82 -3.00
N ARG A 258 14.04 -16.13 -2.11
CA ARG A 258 15.40 -16.53 -1.73
C ARG A 258 15.38 -17.79 -0.87
N GLU A 259 16.48 -18.50 -0.83
CA GLU A 259 16.70 -19.66 0.06
C GLU A 259 16.37 -19.33 1.53
N LYS A 260 16.76 -18.13 1.98
CA LYS A 260 16.35 -17.55 3.26
C LYS A 260 15.46 -16.35 2.96
N PRO A 261 14.12 -16.48 3.04
CA PRO A 261 13.20 -15.39 2.76
C PRO A 261 13.41 -14.21 3.71
N ILE A 262 13.51 -13.02 3.15
CA ILE A 262 13.65 -11.76 3.88
C ILE A 262 12.63 -10.70 3.45
N GLY A 263 11.53 -11.13 2.83
CA GLY A 263 10.48 -10.23 2.39
C GLY A 263 9.13 -10.90 2.26
N ASN A 264 8.08 -10.09 2.24
CA ASN A 264 6.70 -10.52 2.02
C ASN A 264 5.88 -9.40 1.37
N TRP A 265 5.00 -9.76 0.47
CA TRP A 265 3.97 -8.88 -0.07
C TRP A 265 2.57 -9.44 0.23
N ASP A 266 1.83 -8.75 1.08
CA ASP A 266 0.45 -9.03 1.42
C ASP A 266 -0.49 -8.15 0.58
N ILE A 267 -1.31 -8.75 -0.26
CA ILE A 267 -2.38 -8.08 -1.00
C ILE A 267 -3.70 -8.55 -0.40
N ILE A 268 -4.41 -7.64 0.26
CA ILE A 268 -5.69 -7.93 0.91
C ILE A 268 -6.75 -6.99 0.35
N ASN A 269 -7.73 -7.55 -0.34
CA ASN A 269 -8.90 -6.85 -0.83
C ASN A 269 -9.97 -6.77 0.26
N ILE A 270 -10.97 -5.91 0.07
CA ILE A 270 -12.06 -5.77 1.07
C ILE A 270 -12.92 -7.02 1.18
N ARG A 271 -13.01 -7.80 0.10
CA ARG A 271 -13.66 -9.12 0.04
C ARG A 271 -12.65 -10.20 -0.33
N MET A 272 -12.86 -11.41 0.18
CA MET A 272 -12.11 -12.59 -0.27
C MET A 272 -12.58 -12.96 -1.67
N VAL A 273 -11.60 -13.17 -2.55
CA VAL A 273 -11.82 -13.71 -3.90
C VAL A 273 -12.19 -15.18 -3.77
N ASP A 274 -13.29 -15.59 -4.39
CA ASP A 274 -13.52 -16.99 -4.62
C ASP A 274 -12.59 -17.49 -5.73
N ILE A 275 -11.60 -18.27 -5.35
CA ILE A 275 -10.61 -18.88 -6.27
C ILE A 275 -11.29 -19.66 -7.41
N ASN A 276 -12.49 -20.15 -7.19
CA ASN A 276 -13.25 -20.91 -8.18
C ASN A 276 -14.05 -20.02 -9.14
N ASN A 277 -14.08 -18.72 -8.91
CA ASN A 277 -14.76 -17.77 -9.78
C ASN A 277 -13.76 -17.00 -10.65
N PRO A 278 -13.61 -17.36 -11.94
CA PRO A 278 -12.64 -16.73 -12.83
C PRO A 278 -13.04 -15.33 -13.30
N ASP A 279 -14.23 -14.83 -12.93
CA ASP A 279 -14.69 -13.51 -13.32
C ASP A 279 -14.20 -12.44 -12.32
N PRO A 280 -13.25 -11.56 -12.71
CA PRO A 280 -12.79 -10.48 -11.82
C PRO A 280 -13.88 -9.51 -11.39
N GLN A 281 -15.00 -9.43 -12.12
CA GLN A 281 -16.15 -8.60 -11.77
C GLN A 281 -17.04 -9.25 -10.72
N ALA A 282 -17.06 -10.57 -10.64
CA ALA A 282 -17.80 -11.28 -9.61
C ALA A 282 -17.25 -10.97 -8.21
N ASP A 283 -15.92 -10.76 -8.09
CA ASP A 283 -15.28 -10.40 -6.82
C ASP A 283 -15.70 -9.01 -6.33
N TYR A 284 -16.08 -8.12 -7.24
CA TYR A 284 -16.60 -6.80 -6.91
C TYR A 284 -18.02 -6.86 -6.34
N GLN A 285 -18.86 -7.74 -6.88
CA GLN A 285 -20.27 -7.85 -6.52
C GLN A 285 -20.55 -8.95 -5.50
N PHE A 286 -19.73 -10.00 -5.49
CA PHE A 286 -19.93 -11.20 -4.68
C PHE A 286 -18.62 -11.57 -3.97
N GLY A 287 -18.69 -11.87 -2.73
CA GLY A 287 -17.53 -12.28 -1.96
C GLY A 287 -17.79 -12.10 -0.49
N THR A 288 -16.93 -12.64 0.33
CA THR A 288 -17.06 -12.54 1.79
C THR A 288 -16.10 -11.48 2.31
N SER A 289 -16.58 -10.58 3.17
CA SER A 289 -15.76 -9.58 3.83
C SER A 289 -14.56 -10.24 4.54
N VAL A 290 -13.39 -9.64 4.37
CA VAL A 290 -12.16 -10.09 5.07
C VAL A 290 -12.15 -9.66 6.54
N TRP A 291 -13.02 -8.71 6.91
CA TRP A 291 -13.16 -8.19 8.27
C TRP A 291 -14.63 -7.90 8.61
N PRO A 292 -15.46 -8.96 8.74
CA PRO A 292 -16.90 -8.81 8.90
C PRO A 292 -17.31 -8.10 10.20
N GLU A 293 -16.46 -8.14 11.24
CA GLU A 293 -16.72 -7.46 12.51
C GLU A 293 -16.77 -5.93 12.36
N LYS A 294 -16.13 -5.39 11.33
CA LYS A 294 -16.12 -3.95 11.02
C LYS A 294 -16.89 -3.61 9.76
N ASN A 295 -16.65 -4.33 8.69
CA ASN A 295 -17.18 -4.07 7.35
C ASN A 295 -18.11 -5.22 6.95
N THR A 296 -19.41 -5.09 7.20
CA THR A 296 -20.39 -6.11 6.76
C THR A 296 -20.56 -6.08 5.24
N GLU A 297 -21.12 -7.16 4.66
CA GLU A 297 -21.37 -7.21 3.21
C GLU A 297 -22.29 -6.07 2.76
N GLU A 298 -23.33 -5.77 3.54
CA GLU A 298 -24.27 -4.70 3.24
C GLU A 298 -23.57 -3.34 3.22
N THR A 299 -22.70 -3.06 4.19
CA THR A 299 -21.94 -1.80 4.25
C THR A 299 -20.96 -1.68 3.07
N ILE A 300 -20.34 -2.78 2.67
CA ILE A 300 -19.44 -2.80 1.51
C ILE A 300 -20.25 -2.52 0.23
N ASP A 301 -21.41 -3.16 0.05
CA ASP A 301 -22.28 -2.95 -1.11
C ASP A 301 -22.77 -1.51 -1.20
N GLU A 302 -23.18 -0.92 -0.07
CA GLU A 302 -23.61 0.48 -0.01
C GLU A 302 -22.48 1.44 -0.44
N VAL A 303 -21.25 1.20 0.00
CA VAL A 303 -20.11 2.03 -0.39
C VAL A 303 -19.77 1.84 -1.87
N LEU A 304 -19.75 0.61 -2.36
CA LEU A 304 -19.41 0.32 -3.76
C LEU A 304 -20.48 0.86 -4.73
N ALA A 305 -21.76 0.90 -4.31
CA ALA A 305 -22.84 1.49 -5.09
C ALA A 305 -22.72 3.02 -5.27
N GLN A 306 -21.96 3.71 -4.39
CA GLN A 306 -21.81 5.18 -4.41
C GLN A 306 -20.61 5.64 -5.26
N VAL A 307 -19.78 4.73 -5.75
CA VAL A 307 -18.55 5.07 -6.48
C VAL A 307 -18.54 4.41 -7.86
N SER A 308 -17.69 4.91 -8.77
CA SER A 308 -17.46 4.24 -10.05
C SER A 308 -16.77 2.89 -9.84
N LEU A 309 -16.99 1.95 -10.78
CA LEU A 309 -16.34 0.66 -10.78
C LEU A 309 -14.80 0.81 -10.71
N ALA A 310 -14.21 1.75 -11.47
CA ALA A 310 -12.78 1.99 -11.46
C ALA A 310 -12.27 2.46 -10.09
N SER A 311 -13.01 3.34 -9.42
CA SER A 311 -12.67 3.78 -8.07
C SER A 311 -12.75 2.65 -7.05
N GLY A 312 -13.82 1.86 -7.09
CA GLY A 312 -13.99 0.70 -6.21
C GLY A 312 -12.89 -0.36 -6.45
N GLN A 313 -12.60 -0.67 -7.71
CA GLN A 313 -11.54 -1.63 -8.08
C GLN A 313 -10.17 -1.17 -7.55
N LYS A 314 -9.85 0.11 -7.66
CA LYS A 314 -8.59 0.66 -7.17
C LYS A 314 -8.51 0.65 -5.64
N GLU A 315 -9.51 1.21 -4.96
CA GLU A 315 -9.45 1.47 -3.52
C GLU A 315 -9.76 0.24 -2.66
N CYS A 316 -10.65 -0.64 -3.16
CA CYS A 316 -11.14 -1.79 -2.40
C CYS A 316 -10.55 -3.12 -2.88
N PHE A 317 -9.99 -3.20 -4.09
CA PHE A 317 -9.52 -4.46 -4.68
C PHE A 317 -8.07 -4.42 -5.18
N ASN A 318 -7.32 -3.35 -4.93
CA ASN A 318 -5.93 -3.20 -5.39
C ASN A 318 -5.76 -3.46 -6.91
N ASN A 319 -6.81 -3.24 -7.68
CA ASN A 319 -6.89 -3.48 -9.11
C ASN A 319 -7.14 -2.17 -9.87
N PRO A 320 -6.09 -1.39 -10.17
CA PRO A 320 -6.24 -0.13 -10.88
C PRO A 320 -6.68 -0.37 -12.33
N VAL A 321 -7.94 -0.06 -12.59
CA VAL A 321 -8.54 -0.10 -13.94
C VAL A 321 -8.43 1.30 -14.54
N VAL A 322 -7.95 1.39 -15.77
CA VAL A 322 -7.94 2.65 -16.52
C VAL A 322 -9.28 2.79 -17.23
N GLU A 323 -10.10 3.75 -16.81
CA GLU A 323 -11.30 4.11 -17.57
C GLU A 323 -10.91 4.75 -18.91
N GLY A 324 -11.37 4.17 -20.00
CA GLY A 324 -11.28 4.79 -21.31
C GLY A 324 -12.26 5.94 -21.45
N SER A 325 -11.91 6.98 -22.22
CA SER A 325 -12.80 8.11 -22.48
C SER A 325 -14.10 7.71 -23.21
N TYR A 326 -14.08 6.62 -23.96
CA TYR A 326 -15.23 6.09 -24.73
C TYR A 326 -15.81 4.81 -24.14
N PHE A 327 -14.97 3.96 -23.51
CA PHE A 327 -15.40 2.71 -22.91
C PHE A 327 -15.18 2.80 -21.40
N LYS A 328 -16.27 2.98 -20.67
CA LYS A 328 -16.23 3.06 -19.19
C LYS A 328 -16.03 1.69 -18.55
N GLU A 329 -16.44 0.63 -19.25
CA GLU A 329 -16.38 -0.74 -18.78
C GLU A 329 -15.90 -1.66 -19.90
N ILE A 330 -14.96 -2.55 -19.61
CA ILE A 330 -14.51 -3.62 -20.50
C ILE A 330 -14.84 -4.94 -19.83
N ARG A 331 -15.76 -5.70 -20.42
CA ARG A 331 -16.11 -7.04 -19.97
C ARG A 331 -15.25 -8.06 -20.70
N TRP A 332 -14.58 -8.91 -19.95
CA TRP A 332 -13.82 -10.03 -20.48
C TRP A 332 -14.71 -11.28 -20.47
N GLY A 333 -14.67 -12.05 -21.52
CA GLY A 333 -15.46 -13.28 -21.64
C GLY A 333 -14.97 -14.15 -22.80
N GLU A 334 -15.58 -15.31 -22.98
CA GLU A 334 -15.29 -16.17 -24.11
C GLU A 334 -15.70 -15.49 -25.42
N CYS A 335 -14.79 -15.52 -26.40
CA CYS A 335 -15.07 -15.00 -27.73
C CYS A 335 -16.15 -15.86 -28.40
N PRO A 336 -17.28 -15.27 -28.85
CA PRO A 336 -18.27 -16.04 -29.59
C PRO A 336 -17.67 -16.61 -30.88
N PRO A 337 -18.15 -17.79 -31.34
CA PRO A 337 -17.69 -18.35 -32.61
C PRO A 337 -17.76 -17.32 -33.73
N ILE A 338 -16.68 -17.16 -34.50
CA ILE A 338 -16.54 -16.16 -35.56
C ILE A 338 -17.73 -16.18 -36.52
N GLY A 339 -18.24 -17.37 -36.85
CA GLY A 339 -19.41 -17.53 -37.72
C GLY A 339 -20.74 -16.96 -37.17
N LYS A 340 -20.80 -16.56 -35.88
CA LYS A 340 -21.96 -15.88 -35.27
C LYS A 340 -21.88 -14.35 -35.33
N LEU A 341 -20.73 -13.81 -35.77
CA LEU A 341 -20.54 -12.37 -35.90
C LEU A 341 -21.13 -11.89 -37.21
N LYS A 342 -21.88 -10.78 -37.19
CA LYS A 342 -22.50 -10.21 -38.39
C LYS A 342 -21.46 -9.71 -39.40
N TYR A 343 -20.40 -9.12 -38.88
CA TYR A 343 -19.25 -8.64 -39.69
C TYR A 343 -18.01 -8.59 -38.80
N ILE A 344 -16.88 -8.62 -39.43
CA ILE A 344 -15.58 -8.51 -38.78
C ILE A 344 -14.83 -7.37 -39.46
N VAL A 345 -14.26 -6.48 -38.68
CA VAL A 345 -13.46 -5.34 -39.15
C VAL A 345 -12.10 -5.40 -38.50
N SER A 346 -11.06 -5.25 -39.29
CA SER A 346 -9.70 -5.01 -38.79
C SER A 346 -9.42 -3.53 -38.82
N TYR A 347 -8.90 -3.01 -37.73
CA TYR A 347 -8.48 -1.63 -37.60
C TYR A 347 -7.04 -1.57 -37.06
N GLY A 348 -6.19 -0.86 -37.83
CA GLY A 348 -4.79 -0.64 -37.46
C GLY A 348 -4.55 0.83 -37.06
N ASP A 349 -3.89 1.06 -35.93
CA ASP A 349 -3.38 2.35 -35.54
C ASP A 349 -1.84 2.34 -35.69
N PRO A 350 -1.31 2.85 -36.84
CA PRO A 350 0.12 2.83 -37.10
C PRO A 350 0.82 3.96 -36.31
N ALA A 351 1.72 3.62 -35.43
CA ALA A 351 2.58 4.61 -34.83
C ALA A 351 3.52 5.26 -35.87
N PRO A 352 3.74 6.59 -35.81
CA PRO A 352 4.44 7.33 -36.90
C PRO A 352 5.93 7.03 -37.02
N SER A 353 6.55 6.28 -36.09
CA SER A 353 7.99 5.98 -36.16
C SER A 353 8.37 4.66 -35.51
N ASN A 354 9.40 4.02 -36.07
CA ASN A 354 10.02 2.79 -35.55
C ASN A 354 11.25 3.10 -34.68
N THR A 355 11.29 4.22 -33.94
CA THR A 355 12.46 4.61 -33.16
C THR A 355 12.65 3.69 -31.97
N THR A 356 13.86 3.16 -31.84
CA THR A 356 14.35 2.39 -30.69
C THR A 356 15.17 3.30 -29.74
N GLY A 357 15.21 3.00 -28.45
CA GLY A 357 15.99 3.71 -27.46
C GLY A 357 15.23 4.82 -26.70
N LYS A 358 15.94 5.81 -26.17
CA LYS A 358 15.38 6.89 -25.31
C LYS A 358 14.25 7.69 -25.98
N LYS A 359 14.24 7.78 -27.31
CA LYS A 359 13.17 8.46 -28.09
C LYS A 359 11.90 7.61 -28.20
N ALA A 360 11.96 6.28 -28.05
CA ALA A 360 10.79 5.38 -28.11
C ALA A 360 9.80 5.61 -26.95
N LYS A 361 10.22 6.22 -25.85
CA LYS A 361 9.37 6.53 -24.70
C LYS A 361 8.31 7.61 -24.97
N LYS A 362 8.43 8.39 -26.06
CA LYS A 362 7.50 9.47 -26.42
C LYS A 362 6.51 9.09 -27.52
N ASN A 363 6.61 7.90 -28.10
CA ASN A 363 5.79 7.49 -29.25
C ASN A 363 4.70 6.53 -28.82
N SER A 364 3.53 6.66 -29.47
CA SER A 364 2.42 5.72 -29.32
C SER A 364 2.81 4.33 -29.84
N PHE A 365 2.22 3.29 -29.27
CA PHE A 365 2.39 1.93 -29.75
C PHE A 365 1.55 1.68 -31.01
N LYS A 366 2.06 0.88 -31.96
CA LYS A 366 1.24 0.34 -33.04
C LYS A 366 0.22 -0.63 -32.45
N ALA A 367 -1.03 -0.48 -32.77
CA ALA A 367 -2.08 -1.37 -32.32
C ALA A 367 -2.95 -1.82 -33.48
N ASN A 368 -3.19 -3.11 -33.61
CA ASN A 368 -4.16 -3.70 -34.51
C ASN A 368 -5.27 -4.37 -33.72
N PHE A 369 -6.50 -4.08 -34.08
CA PHE A 369 -7.70 -4.65 -33.48
C PHE A 369 -8.51 -5.42 -34.51
N LEU A 370 -8.91 -6.63 -34.19
CA LEU A 370 -9.95 -7.36 -34.93
C LEU A 370 -11.24 -7.24 -34.09
N MET A 371 -12.25 -6.65 -34.66
CA MET A 371 -13.52 -6.39 -34.01
C MET A 371 -14.67 -7.01 -34.81
N GLY A 372 -15.65 -7.55 -34.09
CA GLY A 372 -16.88 -8.05 -34.68
C GLY A 372 -18.10 -7.50 -33.94
N ALA A 373 -19.28 -7.68 -34.52
CA ALA A 373 -20.53 -7.31 -33.84
C ALA A 373 -21.47 -8.50 -33.75
N ILE A 374 -22.10 -8.62 -32.55
CA ILE A 374 -23.15 -9.60 -32.30
C ILE A 374 -24.29 -8.91 -31.51
N ARG A 375 -25.53 -9.05 -31.99
CA ARG A 375 -26.75 -8.49 -31.35
C ARG A 375 -26.64 -7.02 -30.95
N GLY A 376 -25.98 -6.20 -31.78
CA GLY A 376 -25.81 -4.76 -31.51
C GLY A 376 -24.62 -4.39 -30.59
N ASN A 377 -23.94 -5.37 -30.04
CA ASN A 377 -22.74 -5.14 -29.21
C ASN A 377 -21.47 -5.33 -30.03
N ALA A 378 -20.49 -4.45 -29.85
CA ALA A 378 -19.15 -4.62 -30.44
C ALA A 378 -18.33 -5.57 -29.53
N VAL A 379 -17.67 -6.54 -30.17
CA VAL A 379 -16.79 -7.51 -29.52
C VAL A 379 -15.39 -7.32 -30.08
N CYS A 380 -14.42 -7.01 -29.23
CA CYS A 380 -13.02 -7.05 -29.62
C CYS A 380 -12.54 -8.50 -29.55
N ILE A 381 -12.32 -9.10 -30.74
CA ILE A 381 -11.93 -10.50 -30.84
C ILE A 381 -10.44 -10.65 -30.59
N TYR A 382 -9.65 -9.63 -30.97
CA TYR A 382 -8.20 -9.71 -30.95
C TYR A 382 -7.55 -8.33 -30.89
N ARG A 383 -6.51 -8.18 -30.08
CA ARG A 383 -5.69 -6.97 -30.02
C ARG A 383 -4.22 -7.33 -30.16
N ILE A 384 -3.53 -6.74 -31.11
CA ILE A 384 -2.07 -6.74 -31.17
C ILE A 384 -1.60 -5.34 -30.83
N SER A 385 -0.81 -5.19 -29.78
CA SER A 385 -0.05 -3.97 -29.53
C SER A 385 1.42 -4.33 -29.48
N ALA A 386 2.21 -3.83 -30.41
CA ALA A 386 3.65 -4.05 -30.45
C ALA A 386 4.40 -2.74 -30.37
N ALA A 387 5.25 -2.60 -29.34
CA ALA A 387 6.43 -1.79 -29.46
C ALA A 387 7.44 -2.60 -30.27
N CYS A 388 7.38 -2.40 -31.56
CA CYS A 388 8.38 -2.78 -32.56
C CYS A 388 9.28 -3.98 -32.25
N HIS A 389 8.79 -5.23 -32.47
CA HIS A 389 9.63 -6.34 -32.94
C HIS A 389 8.77 -7.41 -33.62
N GLN A 390 8.99 -7.61 -34.89
CA GLN A 390 8.28 -8.59 -35.77
C GLN A 390 8.20 -10.03 -35.22
N ARG A 391 9.09 -10.43 -34.32
CA ARG A 391 9.07 -11.77 -33.70
C ARG A 391 7.89 -12.02 -32.74
N ARG A 392 7.42 -11.01 -32.00
CA ARG A 392 6.30 -11.18 -31.04
C ARG A 392 4.92 -11.26 -31.73
N VAL A 393 4.78 -10.69 -32.88
CA VAL A 393 3.53 -10.77 -33.66
C VAL A 393 3.25 -12.22 -34.10
N ARG A 394 4.26 -13.00 -34.43
CA ARG A 394 4.09 -14.42 -34.81
C ARG A 394 3.64 -15.33 -33.67
N GLU A 395 4.12 -15.11 -32.44
CA GLU A 395 3.72 -15.91 -31.29
C GLU A 395 2.27 -15.62 -30.84
N LEU A 396 1.83 -14.38 -30.96
CA LEU A 396 0.45 -13.99 -30.59
C LEU A 396 -0.60 -14.52 -31.58
N VAL A 397 -0.28 -14.62 -32.88
CA VAL A 397 -1.15 -15.23 -33.90
C VAL A 397 -1.29 -16.74 -33.66
N LEU A 398 -0.27 -17.41 -33.14
CA LEU A 398 -0.29 -18.84 -32.82
C LEU A 398 -1.06 -19.21 -31.57
N LEU A 399 -1.18 -18.29 -30.59
CA LEU A 399 -1.94 -18.49 -29.34
C LEU A 399 -3.45 -18.30 -29.51
N SER A 400 -3.91 -17.68 -30.60
CA SER A 400 -5.34 -17.60 -30.96
C SER A 400 -5.82 -18.89 -31.66
N ALA A 401 -5.58 -20.04 -31.06
CA ALA A 401 -5.84 -21.37 -31.64
C ALA A 401 -7.31 -21.73 -31.95
N GLY A 402 -8.25 -20.81 -31.79
CA GLY A 402 -9.60 -20.90 -32.34
C GLY A 402 -9.67 -20.65 -33.84
N LEU A 403 -8.60 -20.16 -34.46
CA LEU A 403 -8.49 -19.81 -35.88
C LEU A 403 -7.88 -20.91 -36.76
N ARG A 404 -7.97 -22.18 -36.39
CA ARG A 404 -7.44 -23.28 -37.21
C ARG A 404 -8.03 -23.40 -38.64
N LYS A 405 -9.04 -22.63 -38.98
CA LYS A 405 -9.52 -22.45 -40.36
C LYS A 405 -9.02 -21.17 -41.04
N GLY A 406 -8.20 -20.38 -40.34
CA GLY A 406 -7.69 -19.09 -40.83
C GLY A 406 -6.20 -19.07 -41.15
N LYS A 407 -5.57 -20.19 -41.50
CA LYS A 407 -4.22 -20.14 -42.05
C LYS A 407 -4.14 -19.23 -43.29
N ASP A 408 -5.20 -19.23 -44.09
CA ASP A 408 -5.28 -18.44 -45.33
C ASP A 408 -5.45 -16.93 -45.03
N ALA A 409 -6.19 -16.57 -43.96
CA ALA A 409 -6.35 -15.16 -43.57
C ALA A 409 -5.08 -14.55 -42.90
N ALA A 410 -4.24 -15.37 -42.30
CA ALA A 410 -2.97 -14.91 -41.72
C ALA A 410 -1.89 -14.70 -42.79
N GLU A 411 -1.96 -15.43 -43.90
CA GLU A 411 -1.06 -15.23 -45.06
C GLU A 411 -1.46 -14.01 -45.90
N GLU A 412 -2.74 -13.67 -46.00
CA GLU A 412 -3.21 -12.44 -46.66
C GLU A 412 -2.82 -11.18 -45.90
N LEU A 413 -2.86 -11.18 -44.58
CA LEU A 413 -2.40 -10.07 -43.72
C LEU A 413 -0.88 -9.82 -43.77
N HIS A 414 -0.12 -10.74 -44.35
CA HIS A 414 1.34 -10.60 -44.55
C HIS A 414 1.72 -10.09 -45.96
N ARG A 415 0.76 -9.91 -46.87
CA ARG A 415 1.01 -9.44 -48.26
C ARG A 415 0.64 -7.98 -48.49
N GLU A 416 0.00 -7.31 -47.53
CA GLU A 416 -0.19 -5.87 -47.50
C GLU A 416 0.64 -5.27 -46.31
#